data_eb3e8b92a8190cb29417eade76fe0454
#
_entry.id   eb3e8b92a8190cb29417eade76fe0454
#
_cell.length_a   1.000
_cell.length_b   1.000
_cell.length_c   1.000
_cell.angle_alpha   90.00
_cell.angle_beta   90.00
_cell.angle_gamma   90.00
#
_symmetry.space_group_name_H-M   'P 1'
#
loop_
_entity.id
_entity.type
_entity.pdbx_description
1 polymer ?
#
loop_
_entity_poly.entity_id
_entity_poly.type
_entity_poly.pdbx_seq_one_letter_code
_entity_poly.pdbx_strand_id
1 'polypeptide(L)'
;MTIREAENIVEELEYKSVLTDDEEFMLIEAFNYLIEQTKNSLWMIKLGGYYYGHKDFDLALKYYELADSYGNKWAPEGLGYIWYYGRTGEKDYKKAFYYYSKAAENGYLKSKIKVADMYKNGYYVEQDHEKYCAIIEEIYSKIKDTNLLYDPLPEVCMRLAKIREEQGDPEAAIDLYLHAKFFLWQRLRIDPFFGELNMMKWLTDDLYALTDVDYSDFDLYDLYYILKEPVRVFFLYQGDEYIVESVKEDDGISISFDGKWYRTIDDFFSKAIIDGRRITELYTEVYAFKRV
;
A
#
# COMPACT_ATOMS: atom_id res chain seq x y z
N MET A 1 2.89 -23.17 31.27
CA MET A 1 2.88 -23.14 29.80
C MET A 1 4.18 -23.72 29.29
N THR A 2 4.17 -24.59 28.29
CA THR A 2 5.33 -25.08 27.57
C THR A 2 5.54 -24.24 26.29
N ILE A 3 6.73 -24.33 25.69
CA ILE A 3 7.02 -23.63 24.42
C ILE A 3 5.97 -24.01 23.36
N ARG A 4 5.66 -25.30 23.21
CA ARG A 4 4.68 -25.78 22.22
C ARG A 4 3.26 -25.27 22.50
N GLU A 5 2.84 -25.20 23.76
CA GLU A 5 1.53 -24.61 24.10
C GLU A 5 1.50 -23.12 23.73
N ALA A 6 2.57 -22.38 23.98
CA ALA A 6 2.66 -20.98 23.62
C ALA A 6 2.67 -20.75 22.11
N GLU A 7 3.41 -21.58 21.36
CA GLU A 7 3.41 -21.54 19.88
C GLU A 7 2.00 -21.81 19.32
N ASN A 8 1.30 -22.80 19.84
CA ASN A 8 -0.07 -23.11 19.41
C ASN A 8 -1.04 -21.94 19.68
N ILE A 9 -0.91 -21.27 20.83
CA ILE A 9 -1.72 -20.07 21.14
C ILE A 9 -1.46 -18.97 20.12
N VAL A 10 -0.20 -18.72 19.78
CA VAL A 10 0.15 -17.70 18.78
C VAL A 10 -0.39 -18.08 17.42
N GLU A 11 -0.21 -19.32 16.95
CA GLU A 11 -0.72 -19.79 15.65
C GLU A 11 -2.25 -19.66 15.54
N GLU A 12 -2.99 -19.89 16.64
CA GLU A 12 -4.44 -19.80 16.66
C GLU A 12 -4.95 -18.36 16.68
N LEU A 13 -4.28 -17.47 17.42
CA LEU A 13 -4.83 -16.16 17.72
C LEU A 13 -4.22 -15.01 16.90
N GLU A 14 -2.98 -15.15 16.38
CA GLU A 14 -2.25 -14.07 15.69
C GLU A 14 -3.01 -13.49 14.49
N TYR A 15 -3.75 -14.31 13.75
CA TYR A 15 -4.47 -13.90 12.55
C TYR A 15 -5.98 -13.74 12.74
N LYS A 16 -6.46 -13.85 13.98
CA LYS A 16 -7.87 -13.68 14.28
C LYS A 16 -8.23 -12.20 14.17
N SER A 17 -9.25 -11.87 13.38
CA SER A 17 -9.64 -10.49 13.08
C SER A 17 -10.14 -9.70 14.28
N VAL A 18 -10.72 -10.40 15.26
CA VAL A 18 -11.21 -9.84 16.52
C VAL A 18 -10.89 -10.82 17.66
N LEU A 19 -10.15 -10.35 18.65
CA LEU A 19 -9.86 -11.09 19.87
C LEU A 19 -10.79 -10.61 20.99
N THR A 20 -11.15 -11.51 21.89
CA THR A 20 -11.71 -11.13 23.20
C THR A 20 -10.56 -10.67 24.12
N ASP A 21 -10.89 -9.96 25.21
CA ASP A 21 -9.87 -9.48 26.17
C ASP A 21 -9.04 -10.65 26.75
N ASP A 22 -9.67 -11.81 27.00
CA ASP A 22 -8.99 -13.01 27.48
C ASP A 22 -8.04 -13.60 26.41
N GLU A 23 -8.47 -13.65 25.16
CA GLU A 23 -7.64 -14.13 24.03
C GLU A 23 -6.45 -13.19 23.77
N GLU A 24 -6.68 -11.89 23.85
CA GLU A 24 -5.60 -10.90 23.72
C GLU A 24 -4.56 -11.07 24.84
N PHE A 25 -5.04 -11.21 26.08
CA PHE A 25 -4.16 -11.48 27.21
C PHE A 25 -3.37 -12.78 27.02
N MET A 26 -4.02 -13.86 26.59
CA MET A 26 -3.35 -15.14 26.32
C MET A 26 -2.29 -15.02 25.21
N LEU A 27 -2.58 -14.28 24.15
CA LEU A 27 -1.66 -14.08 23.05
C LEU A 27 -0.40 -13.31 23.49
N ILE A 28 -0.58 -12.23 24.25
CA ILE A 28 0.53 -11.41 24.76
C ILE A 28 1.38 -12.23 25.75
N GLU A 29 0.77 -12.98 26.65
CA GLU A 29 1.47 -13.87 27.58
C GLU A 29 2.25 -14.96 26.84
N ALA A 30 1.69 -15.55 25.79
CA ALA A 30 2.37 -16.54 24.97
C ALA A 30 3.59 -15.95 24.26
N PHE A 31 3.48 -14.77 23.67
CA PHE A 31 4.63 -14.06 23.07
C PHE A 31 5.72 -13.77 24.09
N ASN A 32 5.36 -13.22 25.26
CA ASN A 32 6.34 -12.90 26.30
C ASN A 32 7.04 -14.16 26.80
N TYR A 33 6.30 -15.25 27.02
CA TYR A 33 6.87 -16.53 27.42
C TYR A 33 7.86 -17.06 26.38
N LEU A 34 7.48 -17.04 25.07
CA LEU A 34 8.35 -17.46 23.97
C LEU A 34 9.62 -16.60 23.88
N ILE A 35 9.49 -15.31 24.03
CA ILE A 35 10.63 -14.38 24.06
C ILE A 35 11.57 -14.72 25.22
N GLU A 36 11.03 -14.94 26.42
CA GLU A 36 11.82 -15.23 27.60
C GLU A 36 12.55 -16.58 27.52
N GLN A 37 11.86 -17.62 27.04
CA GLN A 37 12.41 -18.98 26.99
C GLN A 37 13.37 -19.19 25.82
N THR A 38 13.08 -18.58 24.66
CA THR A 38 13.83 -18.90 23.43
C THR A 38 14.84 -17.83 23.02
N LYS A 39 14.65 -16.59 23.48
CA LYS A 39 15.40 -15.40 23.00
C LYS A 39 15.34 -15.25 21.48
N ASN A 40 14.37 -15.86 20.82
CA ASN A 40 14.22 -15.80 19.37
C ASN A 40 13.61 -14.44 18.95
N SER A 41 14.36 -13.72 18.14
CA SER A 41 13.98 -12.38 17.65
C SER A 41 12.70 -12.39 16.78
N LEU A 42 12.27 -13.56 16.28
CA LEU A 42 11.01 -13.69 15.55
C LEU A 42 9.81 -13.36 16.44
N TRP A 43 9.78 -13.80 17.68
CA TRP A 43 8.69 -13.50 18.61
C TRP A 43 8.69 -12.03 19.02
N MET A 44 9.88 -11.43 19.13
CA MET A 44 10.03 -10.00 19.44
C MET A 44 9.44 -9.13 18.31
N ILE A 45 9.79 -9.44 17.05
CA ILE A 45 9.28 -8.68 15.90
C ILE A 45 7.77 -8.86 15.72
N LYS A 46 7.23 -10.07 15.93
CA LYS A 46 5.80 -10.35 15.87
C LYS A 46 5.03 -9.57 16.93
N LEU A 47 5.50 -9.58 18.18
CA LEU A 47 4.87 -8.81 19.26
C LEU A 47 4.97 -7.29 19.02
N GLY A 48 6.11 -6.82 18.49
CA GLY A 48 6.25 -5.43 18.03
C GLY A 48 5.26 -5.06 16.94
N GLY A 49 5.02 -5.94 15.95
CA GLY A 49 4.03 -5.80 14.90
C GLY A 49 2.59 -5.76 15.46
N TYR A 50 2.29 -6.62 16.43
CA TYR A 50 1.02 -6.63 17.12
C TYR A 50 0.73 -5.26 17.78
N TYR A 51 1.64 -4.75 18.59
CA TYR A 51 1.48 -3.44 19.22
C TYR A 51 1.41 -2.30 18.20
N TYR A 52 2.18 -2.38 17.10
CA TYR A 52 2.09 -1.41 16.02
C TYR A 52 0.69 -1.35 15.39
N GLY A 53 0.09 -2.50 15.12
CA GLY A 53 -1.28 -2.63 14.60
C GLY A 53 -2.33 -2.04 15.55
N HIS A 54 -2.13 -2.19 16.86
CA HIS A 54 -2.99 -1.63 17.93
C HIS A 54 -2.66 -0.17 18.28
N LYS A 55 -1.72 0.45 17.54
CA LYS A 55 -1.27 1.84 17.73
C LYS A 55 -0.59 2.12 19.07
N ASP A 56 -0.14 1.08 19.77
CA ASP A 56 0.77 1.21 20.92
C ASP A 56 2.20 1.30 20.40
N PHE A 57 2.55 2.47 19.91
CA PHE A 57 3.83 2.68 19.24
C PHE A 57 5.02 2.65 20.18
N ASP A 58 4.84 2.92 21.46
CA ASP A 58 5.90 2.86 22.46
C ASP A 58 6.30 1.40 22.72
N LEU A 59 5.33 0.52 22.89
CA LEU A 59 5.58 -0.92 23.00
C LEU A 59 6.11 -1.50 21.69
N ALA A 60 5.57 -1.08 20.54
CA ALA A 60 6.09 -1.47 19.25
C ALA A 60 7.58 -1.11 19.09
N LEU A 61 7.94 0.14 19.42
CA LEU A 61 9.35 0.60 19.43
C LEU A 61 10.21 -0.28 20.30
N LYS A 62 9.82 -0.51 21.55
CA LYS A 62 10.55 -1.35 22.51
C LYS A 62 10.84 -2.75 21.94
N TYR A 63 9.83 -3.41 21.39
CA TYR A 63 10.00 -4.79 20.88
C TYR A 63 10.76 -4.83 19.55
N TYR A 64 10.66 -3.82 18.69
CA TYR A 64 11.49 -3.71 17.50
C TYR A 64 12.96 -3.44 17.85
N GLU A 65 13.27 -2.56 18.83
CA GLU A 65 14.62 -2.36 19.31
C GLU A 65 15.21 -3.64 19.94
N LEU A 66 14.40 -4.36 20.71
CA LEU A 66 14.79 -5.65 21.24
C LEU A 66 15.09 -6.64 20.12
N ALA A 67 14.22 -6.77 19.12
CA ALA A 67 14.42 -7.65 17.97
C ALA A 67 15.69 -7.29 17.18
N ASP A 68 15.95 -5.99 16.96
CA ASP A 68 17.16 -5.49 16.31
C ASP A 68 18.43 -5.86 17.09
N SER A 69 18.40 -5.73 18.42
CA SER A 69 19.51 -6.10 19.30
C SER A 69 19.85 -7.60 19.27
N TYR A 70 18.87 -8.44 18.91
CA TYR A 70 19.03 -9.89 18.69
C TYR A 70 19.27 -10.23 17.21
N GLY A 71 19.59 -9.24 16.37
CA GLY A 71 19.98 -9.44 14.98
C GLY A 71 18.84 -9.75 14.01
N ASN A 72 17.60 -9.42 14.37
CA ASN A 72 16.48 -9.57 13.46
C ASN A 72 16.61 -8.62 12.26
N LYS A 73 16.57 -9.17 11.05
CA LYS A 73 16.77 -8.40 9.82
C LYS A 73 15.58 -7.52 9.44
N TRP A 74 14.37 -7.82 9.93
CA TRP A 74 13.15 -7.05 9.67
C TRP A 74 12.96 -5.86 10.62
N ALA A 75 13.49 -5.98 11.84
CA ALA A 75 13.32 -4.95 12.86
C ALA A 75 13.75 -3.53 12.42
N PRO A 76 14.86 -3.36 11.67
CA PRO A 76 15.25 -2.03 11.19
C PRO A 76 14.20 -1.35 10.30
N GLU A 77 13.43 -2.10 9.48
CA GLU A 77 12.37 -1.50 8.68
C GLU A 77 11.27 -0.89 9.57
N GLY A 78 10.80 -1.64 10.57
CA GLY A 78 9.80 -1.17 11.54
C GLY A 78 10.28 0.05 12.33
N LEU A 79 11.55 0.04 12.78
CA LEU A 79 12.18 1.17 13.48
C LEU A 79 12.28 2.41 12.57
N GLY A 80 12.71 2.23 11.33
CA GLY A 80 12.73 3.29 10.32
C GLY A 80 11.36 3.93 10.13
N TYR A 81 10.31 3.11 10.08
CA TYR A 81 8.94 3.57 9.92
C TYR A 81 8.45 4.39 11.12
N ILE A 82 8.69 3.91 12.36
CA ILE A 82 8.31 4.63 13.58
C ILE A 82 8.94 6.02 13.60
N TRP A 83 10.23 6.13 13.36
CA TRP A 83 10.95 7.40 13.41
C TRP A 83 10.63 8.33 12.25
N TYR A 84 10.43 7.79 11.05
CA TYR A 84 10.08 8.59 9.86
C TYR A 84 8.73 9.29 10.01
N TYR A 85 7.72 8.56 10.52
CA TYR A 85 6.37 9.09 10.68
C TYR A 85 6.12 9.71 12.06
N GLY A 86 7.07 9.64 12.99
CA GLY A 86 6.93 10.19 14.34
C GLY A 86 5.84 9.50 15.15
N ARG A 87 5.76 8.17 15.05
CA ARG A 87 4.66 7.41 15.67
C ARG A 87 4.62 7.52 17.19
N THR A 88 5.77 7.76 17.85
CA THR A 88 5.91 7.98 19.30
C THR A 88 5.87 9.46 19.69
N GLY A 89 5.42 10.35 18.78
CA GLY A 89 5.23 11.78 19.04
C GLY A 89 6.04 12.67 18.11
N GLU A 90 7.35 12.46 17.97
CA GLU A 90 8.21 13.30 17.15
C GLU A 90 8.90 12.51 16.03
N LYS A 91 9.07 13.15 14.87
CA LYS A 91 9.84 12.60 13.75
C LYS A 91 11.32 12.75 14.04
N ASP A 92 12.08 11.68 13.83
CA ASP A 92 13.55 11.70 13.87
C ASP A 92 14.09 11.15 12.55
N TYR A 93 14.31 12.02 11.58
CA TYR A 93 14.79 11.62 10.27
C TYR A 93 16.22 11.07 10.30
N LYS A 94 17.05 11.41 11.31
CA LYS A 94 18.38 10.82 11.49
C LYS A 94 18.27 9.34 11.84
N LYS A 95 17.43 9.00 12.82
CA LYS A 95 17.18 7.60 13.19
C LYS A 95 16.50 6.87 12.05
N ALA A 96 15.51 7.49 11.38
CA ALA A 96 14.82 6.91 10.24
C ALA A 96 15.80 6.55 9.12
N PHE A 97 16.70 7.46 8.76
CA PHE A 97 17.72 7.21 7.75
C PHE A 97 18.66 6.06 8.13
N TYR A 98 19.13 6.05 9.38
CA TYR A 98 19.98 4.98 9.89
C TYR A 98 19.30 3.61 9.76
N TYR A 99 18.07 3.49 10.26
CA TYR A 99 17.36 2.22 10.26
C TYR A 99 16.91 1.77 8.87
N TYR A 100 16.42 2.69 8.02
CA TYR A 100 16.10 2.35 6.64
C TYR A 100 17.33 1.96 5.83
N SER A 101 18.49 2.61 6.05
CA SER A 101 19.74 2.21 5.41
C SER A 101 20.17 0.80 5.84
N LYS A 102 20.11 0.50 7.15
CA LYS A 102 20.37 -0.84 7.69
C LYS A 102 19.43 -1.90 7.11
N ALA A 103 18.13 -1.60 6.97
CA ALA A 103 17.17 -2.49 6.35
C ALA A 103 17.46 -2.68 4.85
N ALA A 104 17.81 -1.61 4.12
CA ALA A 104 18.20 -1.67 2.72
C ALA A 104 19.45 -2.55 2.48
N GLU A 105 20.44 -2.49 3.37
CA GLU A 105 21.60 -3.37 3.37
C GLU A 105 21.23 -4.84 3.61
N ASN A 106 20.18 -5.11 4.37
CA ASN A 106 19.58 -6.44 4.54
C ASN A 106 18.78 -6.92 3.32
N GLY A 107 18.65 -6.09 2.27
CA GLY A 107 17.96 -6.42 1.03
C GLY A 107 16.50 -5.97 0.97
N TYR A 108 16.01 -5.18 1.93
CA TYR A 108 14.62 -4.68 1.94
C TYR A 108 14.47 -3.52 0.98
N LEU A 109 13.87 -3.80 -0.19
CA LEU A 109 13.71 -2.82 -1.27
C LEU A 109 12.78 -1.66 -0.88
N LYS A 110 11.72 -1.90 -0.11
CA LYS A 110 10.84 -0.83 0.41
C LYS A 110 11.63 0.17 1.27
N SER A 111 12.52 -0.32 2.11
CA SER A 111 13.41 0.55 2.90
C SER A 111 14.42 1.30 2.02
N LYS A 112 14.93 0.66 0.95
CA LYS A 112 15.81 1.31 -0.02
C LYS A 112 15.10 2.44 -0.77
N ILE A 113 13.82 2.27 -1.12
CA ILE A 113 12.97 3.32 -1.68
C ILE A 113 12.83 4.48 -0.68
N LYS A 114 12.64 4.21 0.61
CA LYS A 114 12.57 5.26 1.65
C LYS A 114 13.88 6.04 1.76
N VAL A 115 15.02 5.38 1.64
CA VAL A 115 16.33 6.06 1.58
C VAL A 115 16.41 6.97 0.35
N ALA A 116 15.95 6.51 -0.81
CA ALA A 116 15.88 7.34 -2.02
C ALA A 116 14.97 8.55 -1.81
N ASP A 117 13.75 8.36 -1.27
CA ASP A 117 12.81 9.45 -0.95
C ASP A 117 13.44 10.47 0.03
N MET A 118 14.29 10.04 0.96
CA MET A 118 14.99 10.92 1.90
C MET A 118 16.04 11.79 1.18
N TYR A 119 16.75 11.26 0.19
CA TYR A 119 17.63 12.08 -0.68
C TYR A 119 16.81 13.03 -1.54
N LYS A 120 15.70 12.59 -2.12
CA LYS A 120 14.81 13.45 -2.91
C LYS A 120 14.34 14.68 -2.11
N ASN A 121 14.00 14.48 -0.83
CA ASN A 121 13.39 15.52 0.00
C ASN A 121 14.36 16.26 0.92
N GLY A 122 15.63 15.86 0.98
CA GLY A 122 16.59 16.44 1.91
C GLY A 122 16.29 16.13 3.39
N TYR A 123 15.71 14.96 3.70
CA TYR A 123 15.38 14.57 5.06
C TYR A 123 16.60 14.00 5.78
N TYR A 124 17.20 14.76 6.69
CA TYR A 124 18.43 14.48 7.40
C TYR A 124 19.70 14.52 6.52
N VAL A 125 19.63 14.07 5.29
CA VAL A 125 20.72 14.12 4.30
C VAL A 125 20.53 15.36 3.40
N GLU A 126 21.61 15.85 2.79
CA GLU A 126 21.48 16.89 1.76
C GLU A 126 20.63 16.37 0.60
N GLN A 127 19.77 17.25 0.06
CA GLN A 127 18.96 16.90 -1.09
C GLN A 127 19.84 16.55 -2.28
N ASP A 128 19.64 15.36 -2.84
CA ASP A 128 20.46 14.82 -3.92
C ASP A 128 19.57 14.07 -4.91
N HIS A 129 19.17 14.79 -5.96
CA HIS A 129 18.28 14.25 -6.98
C HIS A 129 18.97 13.18 -7.85
N GLU A 130 20.28 13.33 -8.14
CA GLU A 130 21.02 12.34 -8.92
C GLU A 130 21.07 10.99 -8.17
N LYS A 131 21.34 11.06 -6.88
CA LYS A 131 21.37 9.87 -6.01
C LYS A 131 19.99 9.21 -5.86
N TYR A 132 18.93 10.04 -5.75
CA TYR A 132 17.55 9.54 -5.80
C TYR A 132 17.31 8.77 -7.08
N CYS A 133 17.57 9.34 -8.25
CA CYS A 133 17.38 8.70 -9.55
C CYS A 133 18.18 7.40 -9.65
N ALA A 134 19.48 7.44 -9.29
CA ALA A 134 20.34 6.26 -9.36
C ALA A 134 19.84 5.09 -8.50
N ILE A 135 19.33 5.37 -7.28
CA ILE A 135 18.76 4.34 -6.40
C ILE A 135 17.49 3.75 -7.02
N ILE A 136 16.58 4.57 -7.54
CA ILE A 136 15.32 4.10 -8.15
C ILE A 136 15.61 3.25 -9.38
N GLU A 137 16.52 3.67 -10.25
CA GLU A 137 16.93 2.91 -11.43
C GLU A 137 17.61 1.58 -11.06
N GLU A 138 18.46 1.57 -10.04
CA GLU A 138 19.07 0.34 -9.53
C GLU A 138 18.01 -0.65 -9.04
N ILE A 139 17.03 -0.18 -8.26
CA ILE A 139 15.94 -1.06 -7.78
C ILE A 139 15.15 -1.60 -8.98
N TYR A 140 14.73 -0.72 -9.89
CA TYR A 140 13.96 -1.11 -11.08
C TYR A 140 14.69 -2.18 -11.90
N SER A 141 15.99 -1.98 -12.16
CA SER A 141 16.80 -2.94 -12.93
C SER A 141 16.83 -4.35 -12.32
N LYS A 142 16.68 -4.45 -11.01
CA LYS A 142 16.67 -5.74 -10.27
C LYS A 142 15.32 -6.44 -10.27
N ILE A 143 14.23 -5.69 -10.35
CA ILE A 143 12.88 -6.25 -10.13
C ILE A 143 11.96 -6.13 -11.34
N LYS A 144 12.33 -5.44 -12.42
CA LYS A 144 11.47 -5.21 -13.59
C LYS A 144 10.96 -6.50 -14.25
N ASP A 145 11.72 -7.58 -14.17
CA ASP A 145 11.41 -8.87 -14.78
C ASP A 145 10.86 -9.89 -13.74
N THR A 146 10.60 -9.43 -12.50
CA THR A 146 10.05 -10.30 -11.46
C THR A 146 8.54 -10.42 -11.60
N ASN A 147 8.01 -11.61 -11.31
CA ASN A 147 6.57 -11.84 -11.25
C ASN A 147 6.06 -11.90 -9.80
N LEU A 148 6.84 -11.38 -8.84
CA LEU A 148 6.48 -11.43 -7.44
C LEU A 148 5.47 -10.32 -7.13
N LEU A 149 4.26 -10.72 -6.83
CA LEU A 149 3.12 -9.83 -6.61
C LEU A 149 3.36 -8.76 -5.52
N TYR A 150 4.19 -9.08 -4.52
CA TYR A 150 4.46 -8.20 -3.36
C TYR A 150 5.77 -7.41 -3.47
N ASP A 151 6.51 -7.54 -4.57
CA ASP A 151 7.66 -6.68 -4.82
C ASP A 151 7.19 -5.23 -4.99
N PRO A 152 7.98 -4.24 -4.58
CA PRO A 152 7.60 -2.83 -4.69
C PRO A 152 7.70 -2.29 -6.13
N LEU A 153 7.38 -3.13 -7.12
CA LEU A 153 7.50 -2.78 -8.54
C LEU A 153 6.58 -1.61 -8.94
N PRO A 154 5.28 -1.58 -8.57
CA PRO A 154 4.45 -0.43 -8.87
C PRO A 154 4.98 0.86 -8.27
N GLU A 155 5.41 0.81 -7.00
CA GLU A 155 5.97 1.96 -6.28
C GLU A 155 7.24 2.51 -6.95
N VAL A 156 8.05 1.61 -7.51
CA VAL A 156 9.28 1.96 -8.24
C VAL A 156 8.96 2.49 -9.63
N CYS A 157 8.06 1.83 -10.36
CA CYS A 157 7.63 2.28 -11.69
C CYS A 157 7.04 3.69 -11.65
N MET A 158 6.18 4.01 -10.68
CA MET A 158 5.60 5.35 -10.54
C MET A 158 6.67 6.42 -10.26
N ARG A 159 7.70 6.12 -9.46
CA ARG A 159 8.82 7.04 -9.22
C ARG A 159 9.69 7.22 -10.45
N LEU A 160 9.97 6.12 -11.15
CA LEU A 160 10.77 6.14 -12.37
C LEU A 160 10.01 6.86 -13.50
N ALA A 161 8.69 6.71 -13.60
CA ALA A 161 7.86 7.46 -14.54
C ALA A 161 7.99 8.97 -14.30
N LYS A 162 7.91 9.43 -13.05
CA LYS A 162 8.15 10.86 -12.72
C LYS A 162 9.55 11.33 -13.10
N ILE A 163 10.57 10.49 -12.93
CA ILE A 163 11.93 10.81 -13.39
C ILE A 163 11.96 10.93 -14.91
N ARG A 164 11.29 10.07 -15.67
CA ARG A 164 11.20 10.17 -17.14
C ARG A 164 10.43 11.42 -17.59
N GLU A 165 9.34 11.79 -16.91
CA GLU A 165 8.67 13.07 -17.18
C GLU A 165 9.61 14.26 -16.99
N GLU A 166 10.37 14.33 -15.90
CA GLU A 166 11.35 15.37 -15.61
C GLU A 166 12.48 15.43 -16.67
N GLN A 167 12.81 14.29 -17.27
CA GLN A 167 13.78 14.15 -18.36
C GLN A 167 13.21 14.51 -19.75
N GLY A 168 11.90 14.75 -19.85
CA GLY A 168 11.23 15.07 -21.12
C GLY A 168 10.93 13.85 -21.99
N ASP A 169 10.81 12.66 -21.38
CA ASP A 169 10.47 11.39 -22.03
C ASP A 169 9.10 10.89 -21.58
N PRO A 170 8.00 11.48 -22.06
CA PRO A 170 6.65 11.09 -21.67
C PRO A 170 6.26 9.69 -22.15
N GLU A 171 6.83 9.20 -23.26
CA GLU A 171 6.53 7.84 -23.75
C GLU A 171 7.03 6.78 -22.78
N ALA A 172 8.28 6.90 -22.32
CA ALA A 172 8.80 6.00 -21.29
C ALA A 172 8.07 6.13 -19.94
N ALA A 173 7.58 7.33 -19.60
CA ALA A 173 6.77 7.54 -18.41
C ALA A 173 5.42 6.79 -18.51
N ILE A 174 4.74 6.89 -19.64
CA ILE A 174 3.47 6.19 -19.91
C ILE A 174 3.66 4.67 -19.79
N ASP A 175 4.70 4.11 -20.43
CA ASP A 175 4.97 2.66 -20.35
C ASP A 175 5.18 2.20 -18.89
N LEU A 176 5.87 3.00 -18.09
CA LEU A 176 6.09 2.68 -16.67
C LEU A 176 4.80 2.78 -15.85
N TYR A 177 3.92 3.76 -16.11
CA TYR A 177 2.62 3.85 -15.46
C TYR A 177 1.72 2.69 -15.84
N LEU A 178 1.68 2.29 -17.11
CA LEU A 178 0.91 1.12 -17.55
C LEU A 178 1.41 -0.16 -16.90
N HIS A 179 2.73 -0.31 -16.77
CA HIS A 179 3.33 -1.43 -16.06
C HIS A 179 2.97 -1.45 -14.57
N ALA A 180 3.04 -0.30 -13.91
CA ALA A 180 2.59 -0.17 -12.51
C ALA A 180 1.10 -0.49 -12.35
N LYS A 181 0.25 0.01 -13.27
CA LYS A 181 -1.20 -0.23 -13.29
C LYS A 181 -1.52 -1.71 -13.35
N PHE A 182 -0.84 -2.45 -14.23
CA PHE A 182 -1.02 -3.90 -14.38
C PHE A 182 -0.74 -4.67 -13.08
N PHE A 183 0.35 -4.37 -12.37
CA PHE A 183 0.68 -5.06 -11.12
C PHE A 183 -0.19 -4.62 -9.94
N LEU A 184 -0.54 -3.34 -9.84
CA LEU A 184 -1.49 -2.87 -8.83
C LEU A 184 -2.85 -3.52 -9.01
N TRP A 185 -3.30 -3.65 -10.24
CA TRP A 185 -4.56 -4.29 -10.56
C TRP A 185 -4.58 -5.76 -10.12
N GLN A 186 -3.48 -6.50 -10.32
CA GLN A 186 -3.38 -7.88 -9.83
C GLN A 186 -3.40 -7.97 -8.29
N ARG A 187 -2.75 -7.04 -7.58
CA ARG A 187 -2.80 -6.98 -6.11
C ARG A 187 -4.21 -6.72 -5.60
N LEU A 188 -4.89 -5.75 -6.19
CA LEU A 188 -6.25 -5.37 -5.81
C LEU A 188 -7.26 -6.51 -6.03
N ARG A 189 -6.99 -7.43 -6.96
CA ARG A 189 -7.80 -8.64 -7.16
C ARG A 189 -7.73 -9.59 -5.98
N ILE A 190 -6.62 -9.62 -5.28
CA ILE A 190 -6.39 -10.56 -4.17
C ILE A 190 -6.83 -9.92 -2.86
N ASP A 191 -6.44 -8.68 -2.65
CA ASP A 191 -6.76 -7.92 -1.44
C ASP A 191 -6.91 -6.42 -1.78
N PRO A 192 -8.16 -5.91 -1.83
CA PRO A 192 -8.43 -4.50 -2.09
C PRO A 192 -8.07 -3.62 -0.89
N PHE A 193 -6.80 -3.60 -0.54
CA PHE A 193 -6.29 -2.79 0.55
C PHE A 193 -6.30 -1.30 0.21
N PHE A 194 -6.67 -0.47 1.17
CA PHE A 194 -6.79 1.00 1.01
C PHE A 194 -5.53 1.66 0.43
N GLY A 195 -4.34 1.17 0.76
CA GLY A 195 -3.07 1.68 0.24
C GLY A 195 -2.94 1.51 -1.28
N GLU A 196 -3.28 0.35 -1.80
CA GLU A 196 -3.26 0.04 -3.22
C GLU A 196 -4.31 0.82 -4.00
N LEU A 197 -5.51 1.00 -3.46
CA LEU A 197 -6.55 1.84 -4.06
C LEU A 197 -6.09 3.28 -4.22
N ASN A 198 -5.48 3.88 -3.19
CA ASN A 198 -4.92 5.22 -3.29
C ASN A 198 -3.78 5.30 -4.31
N MET A 199 -2.92 4.29 -4.34
CA MET A 199 -1.81 4.26 -5.30
C MET A 199 -2.34 4.17 -6.74
N MET A 200 -3.36 3.34 -7.01
CA MET A 200 -4.02 3.25 -8.30
C MET A 200 -4.63 4.59 -8.72
N LYS A 201 -5.28 5.29 -7.78
CA LYS A 201 -5.85 6.62 -8.00
C LYS A 201 -4.78 7.64 -8.43
N TRP A 202 -3.66 7.72 -7.71
CA TRP A 202 -2.57 8.63 -8.07
C TRP A 202 -1.94 8.28 -9.41
N LEU A 203 -1.78 6.98 -9.65
CA LEU A 203 -1.23 6.48 -10.90
C LEU A 203 -2.13 6.85 -12.09
N THR A 204 -3.45 6.67 -11.98
CA THR A 204 -4.38 7.02 -13.06
C THR A 204 -4.43 8.53 -13.30
N ASP A 205 -4.34 9.35 -12.24
CA ASP A 205 -4.23 10.80 -12.38
C ASP A 205 -2.97 11.21 -13.18
N ASP A 206 -1.83 10.63 -12.84
CA ASP A 206 -0.55 10.90 -13.49
C ASP A 206 -0.55 10.38 -14.95
N LEU A 207 -1.04 9.17 -15.18
CA LEU A 207 -1.10 8.56 -16.52
C LEU A 207 -1.98 9.38 -17.47
N TYR A 208 -3.19 9.73 -17.03
CA TYR A 208 -4.13 10.49 -17.89
C TYR A 208 -3.84 12.00 -17.96
N ALA A 209 -2.87 12.49 -17.21
CA ALA A 209 -2.26 13.80 -17.47
C ALA A 209 -1.32 13.79 -18.70
N LEU A 210 -0.81 12.62 -19.08
CA LEU A 210 0.13 12.45 -20.20
C LEU A 210 -0.53 11.90 -21.47
N THR A 211 -1.69 11.24 -21.35
CA THR A 211 -2.37 10.59 -22.47
C THR A 211 -3.89 10.74 -22.37
N ASP A 212 -4.56 10.62 -23.50
CA ASP A 212 -6.03 10.58 -23.53
C ASP A 212 -6.55 9.28 -22.90
N VAL A 213 -7.75 9.36 -22.31
CA VAL A 213 -8.44 8.20 -21.75
C VAL A 213 -8.97 7.33 -22.90
N ASP A 214 -8.43 6.11 -23.02
CA ASP A 214 -8.92 5.12 -23.96
C ASP A 214 -9.99 4.23 -23.30
N TYR A 215 -11.25 4.45 -23.68
CA TYR A 215 -12.38 3.68 -23.15
C TYR A 215 -12.44 2.23 -23.65
N SER A 216 -11.66 1.84 -24.67
CA SER A 216 -11.62 0.47 -25.17
C SER A 216 -10.94 -0.48 -24.19
N ASP A 217 -9.92 0.01 -23.46
CA ASP A 217 -9.18 -0.71 -22.45
C ASP A 217 -9.52 -0.25 -21.02
N PHE A 218 -10.67 0.43 -20.87
CA PHE A 218 -11.12 1.01 -19.63
C PHE A 218 -11.47 -0.08 -18.60
N ASP A 219 -10.97 0.06 -17.40
CA ASP A 219 -11.29 -0.82 -16.29
C ASP A 219 -12.02 -0.08 -15.15
N LEU A 220 -12.39 -0.79 -14.11
CA LEU A 220 -13.10 -0.20 -12.97
C LEU A 220 -12.29 0.89 -12.26
N TYR A 221 -10.96 0.87 -12.32
CA TYR A 221 -10.11 1.88 -11.68
C TYR A 221 -9.99 3.15 -12.51
N ASP A 222 -10.08 3.02 -13.84
CA ASP A 222 -10.22 4.17 -14.73
C ASP A 222 -11.53 4.91 -14.46
N LEU A 223 -12.58 4.18 -14.09
CA LEU A 223 -13.83 4.75 -13.63
C LEU A 223 -13.63 5.69 -12.43
N TYR A 224 -12.73 5.37 -11.51
CA TYR A 224 -12.39 6.25 -10.39
C TYR A 224 -11.87 7.61 -10.87
N TYR A 225 -11.02 7.61 -11.90
CA TYR A 225 -10.49 8.84 -12.48
C TYR A 225 -11.59 9.66 -13.13
N ILE A 226 -12.41 9.04 -13.97
CA ILE A 226 -13.38 9.75 -14.79
C ILE A 226 -14.56 10.32 -13.99
N LEU A 227 -14.93 9.67 -12.87
CA LEU A 227 -16.00 10.14 -11.99
C LEU A 227 -15.64 11.43 -11.22
N LYS A 228 -14.41 11.94 -11.32
CA LYS A 228 -14.00 13.25 -10.77
C LYS A 228 -14.65 14.43 -11.51
N GLU A 229 -15.09 14.20 -12.73
CA GLU A 229 -15.84 15.18 -13.51
C GLU A 229 -17.30 14.73 -13.64
N PRO A 230 -18.25 15.65 -13.84
CA PRO A 230 -19.62 15.29 -14.14
C PRO A 230 -19.70 14.43 -15.41
N VAL A 231 -20.04 13.17 -15.23
CA VAL A 231 -20.07 12.21 -16.33
C VAL A 231 -21.12 11.13 -16.08
N ARG A 232 -21.62 10.56 -17.14
CA ARG A 232 -22.46 9.36 -17.13
C ARG A 232 -21.71 8.26 -17.84
N VAL A 233 -21.47 7.15 -17.16
CA VAL A 233 -20.73 5.98 -17.68
C VAL A 233 -21.60 4.76 -17.55
N PHE A 234 -21.64 3.99 -18.59
CA PHE A 234 -22.29 2.72 -18.61
C PHE A 234 -21.26 1.58 -18.68
N PHE A 235 -21.56 0.44 -18.07
CA PHE A 235 -20.76 -0.77 -18.15
C PHE A 235 -21.63 -2.02 -18.08
N LEU A 236 -21.08 -3.17 -18.47
CA LEU A 236 -21.74 -4.45 -18.41
C LEU A 236 -21.18 -5.33 -17.28
N TYR A 237 -22.06 -6.03 -16.60
CA TYR A 237 -21.72 -7.10 -15.67
C TYR A 237 -22.68 -8.28 -15.92
N GLN A 238 -22.13 -9.47 -16.20
CA GLN A 238 -22.89 -10.68 -16.56
C GLN A 238 -23.93 -10.51 -17.68
N GLY A 239 -23.73 -9.52 -18.55
CA GLY A 239 -24.63 -9.18 -19.65
C GLY A 239 -25.70 -8.15 -19.32
N ASP A 240 -25.85 -7.77 -18.06
CA ASP A 240 -26.73 -6.71 -17.62
C ASP A 240 -26.02 -5.35 -17.68
N GLU A 241 -26.80 -4.31 -17.99
CA GLU A 241 -26.33 -2.95 -18.17
C GLU A 241 -26.48 -2.14 -16.88
N TYR A 242 -25.38 -1.53 -16.45
CA TYR A 242 -25.33 -0.66 -15.27
C TYR A 242 -24.89 0.75 -15.66
N ILE A 243 -25.45 1.73 -14.98
CA ILE A 243 -25.12 3.15 -15.20
C ILE A 243 -24.64 3.74 -13.89
N VAL A 244 -23.49 4.39 -13.94
CA VAL A 244 -22.98 5.24 -12.88
C VAL A 244 -22.90 6.68 -13.39
N GLU A 245 -23.35 7.62 -12.57
CA GLU A 245 -23.37 9.04 -12.92
C GLU A 245 -22.74 9.86 -11.79
N SER A 246 -21.81 10.71 -12.15
CA SER A 246 -21.25 11.71 -11.26
C SER A 246 -21.88 13.07 -11.50
N VAL A 247 -22.28 13.72 -10.43
CA VAL A 247 -22.93 15.02 -10.45
C VAL A 247 -22.15 15.99 -9.58
N LYS A 248 -21.89 17.18 -10.12
CA LYS A 248 -21.22 18.26 -9.36
C LYS A 248 -22.25 18.94 -8.45
N GLU A 249 -21.91 19.00 -7.17
CA GLU A 249 -22.67 19.70 -6.15
C GLU A 249 -21.82 20.82 -5.52
N ASP A 250 -22.39 21.62 -4.65
CA ASP A 250 -21.70 22.77 -4.03
C ASP A 250 -20.50 22.34 -3.16
N ASP A 251 -20.57 21.16 -2.56
CA ASP A 251 -19.56 20.59 -1.66
C ASP A 251 -18.72 19.46 -2.28
N GLY A 252 -18.86 19.20 -3.59
CA GLY A 252 -18.04 18.21 -4.27
C GLY A 252 -18.73 17.45 -5.39
N ILE A 253 -18.38 16.18 -5.54
CA ILE A 253 -18.95 15.25 -6.50
C ILE A 253 -19.73 14.17 -5.76
N SER A 254 -21.03 14.06 -6.07
CA SER A 254 -21.88 12.94 -5.64
C SER A 254 -22.04 11.92 -6.77
N ILE A 255 -22.18 10.64 -6.41
CA ILE A 255 -22.32 9.54 -7.35
C ILE A 255 -23.71 8.93 -7.23
N SER A 256 -24.40 8.79 -8.34
CA SER A 256 -25.64 8.02 -8.47
C SER A 256 -25.36 6.67 -9.12
N PHE A 257 -25.84 5.61 -8.49
CA PHE A 257 -25.71 4.25 -9.00
C PHE A 257 -26.83 3.37 -8.47
N ASP A 258 -27.52 2.66 -9.33
CA ASP A 258 -28.63 1.73 -9.01
C ASP A 258 -29.67 2.36 -8.04
N GLY A 259 -30.07 3.61 -8.34
CA GLY A 259 -31.06 4.34 -7.55
C GLY A 259 -30.58 4.81 -6.18
N LYS A 260 -29.31 4.65 -5.86
CA LYS A 260 -28.67 5.10 -4.60
C LYS A 260 -27.71 6.25 -4.88
N TRP A 261 -27.54 7.11 -3.86
CA TRP A 261 -26.60 8.22 -3.88
C TRP A 261 -25.44 7.98 -2.90
N TYR A 262 -24.25 8.28 -3.34
CA TYR A 262 -23.01 8.21 -2.59
C TYR A 262 -22.40 9.62 -2.56
N ARG A 263 -21.98 10.06 -1.38
CA ARG A 263 -21.49 11.43 -1.19
C ARG A 263 -20.14 11.71 -1.82
N THR A 264 -19.34 10.67 -2.04
CA THR A 264 -18.02 10.78 -2.65
C THR A 264 -17.76 9.55 -3.54
N ILE A 265 -16.75 9.66 -4.40
CA ILE A 265 -16.27 8.53 -5.21
C ILE A 265 -15.79 7.38 -4.29
N ASP A 266 -15.08 7.69 -3.21
CA ASP A 266 -14.61 6.69 -2.24
C ASP A 266 -15.79 5.97 -1.55
N ASP A 267 -16.85 6.70 -1.25
CA ASP A 267 -18.09 6.14 -0.69
C ASP A 267 -18.73 5.15 -1.67
N PHE A 268 -18.80 5.52 -2.95
CA PHE A 268 -19.30 4.65 -4.02
C PHE A 268 -18.48 3.36 -4.10
N PHE A 269 -17.16 3.45 -4.29
CA PHE A 269 -16.31 2.26 -4.43
C PHE A 269 -16.30 1.37 -3.18
N SER A 270 -16.45 1.94 -1.99
CA SER A 270 -16.46 1.17 -0.74
C SER A 270 -17.80 0.51 -0.41
N LYS A 271 -18.93 1.04 -0.94
CA LYS A 271 -20.28 0.65 -0.51
C LYS A 271 -21.21 0.16 -1.62
N ALA A 272 -20.91 0.46 -2.90
CA ALA A 272 -21.74 0.01 -4.01
C ALA A 272 -21.70 -1.52 -4.14
N ILE A 273 -22.89 -2.11 -4.32
CA ILE A 273 -23.09 -3.56 -4.34
C ILE A 273 -23.88 -3.93 -5.61
N ILE A 274 -23.43 -4.95 -6.32
CA ILE A 274 -24.13 -5.65 -7.40
C ILE A 274 -24.20 -7.12 -6.99
N ASP A 275 -25.38 -7.71 -6.99
CA ASP A 275 -25.61 -9.13 -6.64
C ASP A 275 -24.99 -9.57 -5.30
N GLY A 276 -25.03 -8.68 -4.30
CA GLY A 276 -24.51 -8.95 -2.94
C GLY A 276 -23.00 -8.80 -2.81
N ARG A 277 -22.28 -8.48 -3.88
CA ARG A 277 -20.84 -8.27 -3.90
C ARG A 277 -20.52 -6.78 -4.08
N ARG A 278 -19.45 -6.30 -3.47
CA ARG A 278 -18.98 -4.91 -3.69
C ARG A 278 -18.52 -4.74 -5.12
N ILE A 279 -18.72 -3.56 -5.68
CA ILE A 279 -18.26 -3.25 -7.04
C ILE A 279 -16.74 -3.46 -7.17
N THR A 280 -15.97 -3.18 -6.14
CA THR A 280 -14.52 -3.45 -6.09
C THR A 280 -14.14 -4.92 -6.14
N GLU A 281 -15.05 -5.83 -5.86
CA GLU A 281 -14.85 -7.28 -5.97
C GLU A 281 -15.15 -7.80 -7.38
N LEU A 282 -15.78 -6.98 -8.22
CA LEU A 282 -16.26 -7.33 -9.55
C LEU A 282 -15.37 -6.80 -10.69
N TYR A 283 -14.30 -6.10 -10.39
CA TYR A 283 -13.51 -5.34 -11.36
C TYR A 283 -12.91 -6.17 -12.52
N THR A 284 -12.83 -7.49 -12.42
CA THR A 284 -12.48 -8.38 -13.55
C THR A 284 -13.70 -8.88 -14.33
N GLU A 285 -14.89 -8.65 -13.81
CA GLU A 285 -16.14 -9.16 -14.35
C GLU A 285 -16.97 -8.05 -14.98
N VAL A 286 -16.63 -6.78 -14.71
CA VAL A 286 -17.21 -5.61 -15.35
C VAL A 286 -16.41 -5.25 -16.60
N TYR A 287 -17.09 -4.90 -17.67
CA TYR A 287 -16.48 -4.67 -18.98
C TYR A 287 -17.32 -3.73 -19.85
N ALA A 288 -16.82 -3.40 -21.02
CA ALA A 288 -17.49 -2.58 -22.03
C ALA A 288 -17.94 -1.21 -21.50
N PHE A 289 -17.03 -0.51 -20.82
CA PHE A 289 -17.28 0.85 -20.36
C PHE A 289 -17.53 1.81 -21.53
N LYS A 290 -18.48 2.70 -21.35
CA LYS A 290 -18.82 3.70 -22.35
C LYS A 290 -19.32 4.99 -21.69
N ARG A 291 -18.74 6.12 -22.06
CA ARG A 291 -19.26 7.43 -21.71
C ARG A 291 -20.55 7.71 -22.51
N VAL A 292 -21.58 8.19 -21.83
CA VAL A 292 -22.89 8.49 -22.44
C VAL A 292 -23.19 10.00 -22.35
#